data_b42fd95add8954d5470a84b5017d3daf
#
_entry.id   b42fd95add8954d5470a84b5017d3daf
#
_cell.length_a   1.000
_cell.length_b   1.000
_cell.length_c   1.000
_cell.angle_alpha   90.00
_cell.angle_beta   90.00
_cell.angle_gamma   90.00
#
_symmetry.space_group_name_H-M   'P 1'
#
loop_
_entity.id
_entity.type
_entity.pdbx_description
1 polymer ?
#
loop_
_entity_poly.entity_id
_entity_poly.type
_entity_poly.pdbx_seq_one_letter_code
_entity_poly.pdbx_strand_id
1 'polypeptide(L)'
;HLGMKILYGLVNDREDSWCERVFAPDNDMEEQLRKNNVPLFALESGDYIKDFDMIGFTLQYELSYTNVLNMLNLAQIPLKSSDRENLTPLICVGGPCACNPEPITDFVDIVFLGDGEETTNQVIDLLIDCKKKGLSKKEFLLKAKDITGIYVPSFYEDSYNEDGTLKELKPLYGAP
;
A
#
# COMPACT_ATOMS: atom_id res chain seq x y z
N HIS A 1 -15.83 -5.61 7.76
CA HIS A 1 -14.66 -5.98 8.57
C HIS A 1 -14.39 -4.91 9.64
N LEU A 2 -14.17 -5.30 10.91
CA LEU A 2 -14.05 -4.34 12.03
C LEU A 2 -12.82 -3.45 11.89
N GLY A 3 -11.64 -4.04 11.61
CA GLY A 3 -10.39 -3.28 11.44
C GLY A 3 -10.46 -2.19 10.36
N MET A 4 -11.09 -2.50 9.21
CA MET A 4 -11.33 -1.50 8.18
C MET A 4 -12.20 -0.34 8.68
N LYS A 5 -13.24 -0.62 9.50
CA LYS A 5 -14.11 0.42 10.05
C LYS A 5 -13.37 1.29 11.08
N ILE A 6 -12.47 0.70 11.86
CA ILE A 6 -11.64 1.42 12.84
C ILE A 6 -10.71 2.38 12.09
N LEU A 7 -9.96 1.91 11.10
CA LEU A 7 -9.06 2.75 10.31
C LEU A 7 -9.82 3.83 9.52
N TYR A 8 -10.98 3.47 8.93
CA TYR A 8 -11.85 4.42 8.25
C TYR A 8 -12.29 5.55 9.19
N GLY A 9 -12.74 5.23 10.40
CA GLY A 9 -13.10 6.22 11.42
C GLY A 9 -11.90 7.08 11.84
N LEU A 10 -10.78 6.43 12.16
CA LEU A 10 -9.56 7.09 12.61
C LEU A 10 -9.02 8.13 11.61
N VAL A 11 -9.06 7.82 10.32
CA VAL A 11 -8.61 8.76 9.28
C VAL A 11 -9.63 9.88 9.06
N ASN A 12 -10.93 9.56 9.10
CA ASN A 12 -11.99 10.56 8.91
C ASN A 12 -12.26 11.45 10.14
N ASP A 13 -11.74 11.09 11.32
CA ASP A 13 -11.73 11.94 12.51
C ASP A 13 -10.65 13.06 12.42
N ARG A 14 -9.76 12.99 11.44
CA ARG A 14 -8.74 14.03 11.19
C ARG A 14 -9.32 15.17 10.36
N GLU A 15 -8.87 16.40 10.61
CA GLU A 15 -9.25 17.60 9.84
C GLU A 15 -8.46 17.76 8.54
N ASP A 16 -7.32 17.05 8.40
CA ASP A 16 -6.36 17.20 7.30
C ASP A 16 -6.37 16.05 6.30
N SER A 17 -7.24 15.08 6.49
CA SER A 17 -7.34 13.90 5.64
C SER A 17 -8.78 13.35 5.63
N TRP A 18 -9.07 12.55 4.59
CA TRP A 18 -10.29 11.75 4.54
C TRP A 18 -10.00 10.40 3.94
N CYS A 19 -10.79 9.42 4.32
CA CYS A 19 -10.68 8.04 3.85
C CYS A 19 -11.97 7.63 3.15
N GLU A 20 -11.82 6.97 2.02
CA GLU A 20 -12.90 6.35 1.28
C GLU A 20 -12.66 4.85 1.13
N ARG A 21 -13.71 4.11 0.82
CA ARG A 21 -13.65 2.67 0.71
C ARG A 21 -13.71 2.24 -0.74
N VAL A 22 -12.98 1.19 -1.03
CA VAL A 22 -13.03 0.50 -2.32
C VAL A 22 -12.98 -1.01 -2.07
N PHE A 23 -13.69 -1.78 -2.89
CA PHE A 23 -13.67 -3.24 -2.83
C PHE A 23 -13.31 -3.79 -4.20
N ALA A 24 -12.76 -5.01 -4.21
CA ALA A 24 -12.60 -5.75 -5.46
C ALA A 24 -13.99 -5.92 -6.10
N PRO A 25 -14.18 -5.44 -7.34
CA PRO A 25 -15.46 -5.59 -8.00
C PRO A 25 -15.76 -7.06 -8.35
N ASP A 26 -17.02 -7.39 -8.47
CA ASP A 26 -17.43 -8.68 -9.04
C ASP A 26 -17.23 -8.68 -10.56
N ASN A 27 -17.27 -9.85 -11.17
CA ASN A 27 -16.90 -10.06 -12.58
C ASN A 27 -17.67 -9.17 -13.56
N ASP A 28 -18.96 -8.96 -13.31
CA ASP A 28 -19.82 -8.12 -14.16
C ASP A 28 -19.40 -6.65 -14.12
N MET A 29 -19.09 -6.13 -12.96
CA MET A 29 -18.58 -4.76 -12.78
C MET A 29 -17.18 -4.62 -13.37
N GLU A 30 -16.28 -5.60 -13.13
CA GLU A 30 -14.95 -5.60 -13.72
C GLU A 30 -15.00 -5.57 -15.24
N GLU A 31 -15.88 -6.38 -15.86
CA GLU A 31 -16.07 -6.38 -17.32
C GLU A 31 -16.49 -5.00 -17.83
N GLN A 32 -17.41 -4.31 -17.13
CA GLN A 32 -17.85 -2.98 -17.51
C GLN A 32 -16.75 -1.93 -17.36
N LEU A 33 -15.96 -1.98 -16.27
CA LEU A 33 -14.82 -1.08 -16.09
C LEU A 33 -13.82 -1.24 -17.24
N ARG A 34 -13.44 -2.48 -17.58
CA ARG A 34 -12.50 -2.76 -18.67
C ARG A 34 -13.05 -2.35 -20.04
N LYS A 35 -14.28 -2.71 -20.34
CA LYS A 35 -14.94 -2.42 -21.62
C LYS A 35 -15.04 -0.92 -21.90
N ASN A 36 -15.32 -0.13 -20.86
CA ASN A 36 -15.51 1.31 -20.99
C ASN A 36 -14.23 2.10 -20.64
N ASN A 37 -13.11 1.42 -20.35
CA ASN A 37 -11.85 2.02 -19.92
C ASN A 37 -12.02 2.98 -18.74
N VAL A 38 -12.88 2.61 -17.78
CA VAL A 38 -13.13 3.39 -16.56
C VAL A 38 -12.23 2.86 -15.45
N PRO A 39 -11.35 3.67 -14.84
CA PRO A 39 -10.53 3.25 -13.71
C PRO A 39 -11.39 2.88 -12.50
N LEU A 40 -10.89 1.98 -11.66
CA LEU A 40 -11.53 1.65 -10.38
C LEU A 40 -11.65 2.90 -9.51
N PHE A 41 -12.80 3.07 -8.86
CA PHE A 41 -13.16 4.26 -8.12
C PHE A 41 -13.64 3.95 -6.70
N ALA A 42 -13.55 4.94 -5.83
CA ALA A 42 -14.01 4.89 -4.45
C ALA A 42 -15.55 4.95 -4.36
N LEU A 43 -16.11 4.41 -3.28
CA LEU A 43 -17.56 4.23 -3.15
C LEU A 43 -18.29 5.51 -2.73
N GLU A 44 -17.64 6.37 -1.96
CA GLU A 44 -18.28 7.55 -1.38
C GLU A 44 -18.37 8.70 -2.39
N SER A 45 -17.23 9.08 -2.99
CA SER A 45 -17.19 10.19 -3.97
C SER A 45 -17.38 9.73 -5.41
N GLY A 46 -16.97 8.50 -5.74
CA GLY A 46 -16.81 8.04 -7.11
C GLY A 46 -15.50 8.50 -7.76
N ASP A 47 -14.59 9.11 -7.01
CA ASP A 47 -13.27 9.50 -7.51
C ASP A 47 -12.39 8.29 -7.80
N TYR A 48 -11.53 8.39 -8.80
CA TYR A 48 -10.64 7.30 -9.16
C TYR A 48 -9.58 7.07 -8.08
N ILE A 49 -9.40 5.82 -7.66
CA ILE A 49 -8.46 5.54 -6.56
C ILE A 49 -7.01 5.89 -6.90
N LYS A 50 -6.63 5.98 -8.17
CA LYS A 50 -5.31 6.44 -8.59
C LYS A 50 -5.02 7.91 -8.25
N ASP A 51 -6.06 8.70 -7.99
CA ASP A 51 -5.95 10.14 -7.68
C ASP A 51 -5.85 10.39 -6.16
N PHE A 52 -5.97 9.34 -5.35
CA PHE A 52 -5.74 9.42 -3.90
C PHE A 52 -4.24 9.41 -3.57
N ASP A 53 -3.89 9.98 -2.44
CA ASP A 53 -2.49 10.06 -1.99
C ASP A 53 -1.94 8.74 -1.47
N MET A 54 -2.80 7.92 -0.85
CA MET A 54 -2.44 6.63 -0.28
C MET A 54 -3.57 5.61 -0.50
N ILE A 55 -3.20 4.40 -0.87
CA ILE A 55 -4.13 3.27 -1.04
C ILE A 55 -3.67 2.14 -0.12
N GLY A 56 -4.52 1.81 0.87
CA GLY A 56 -4.26 0.76 1.84
C GLY A 56 -5.09 -0.49 1.59
N PHE A 57 -4.43 -1.64 1.48
CA PHE A 57 -5.09 -2.93 1.36
C PHE A 57 -4.98 -3.72 2.66
N THR A 58 -6.09 -4.34 3.09
CA THR A 58 -6.08 -5.26 4.21
C THR A 58 -5.97 -6.70 3.72
N LEU A 59 -4.86 -7.36 4.05
CA LEU A 59 -4.56 -8.74 3.67
C LEU A 59 -5.09 -9.69 4.76
N GLN A 60 -6.27 -10.27 4.54
CA GLN A 60 -6.91 -11.16 5.51
C GLN A 60 -6.45 -12.62 5.35
N TYR A 61 -6.10 -13.01 4.12
CA TYR A 61 -5.61 -14.33 3.74
C TYR A 61 -4.88 -14.26 2.40
N GLU A 62 -4.04 -15.23 2.10
CA GLU A 62 -3.09 -15.19 0.97
C GLU A 62 -3.76 -15.15 -0.40
N LEU A 63 -4.95 -15.73 -0.54
CA LEU A 63 -5.70 -15.68 -1.80
C LEU A 63 -6.13 -14.26 -2.19
N SER A 64 -6.05 -13.29 -1.27
CA SER A 64 -6.34 -11.88 -1.57
C SER A 64 -5.23 -11.17 -2.35
N TYR A 65 -4.01 -11.71 -2.42
CA TYR A 65 -2.88 -11.06 -3.09
C TYR A 65 -3.15 -10.77 -4.57
N THR A 66 -3.72 -11.74 -5.28
CA THR A 66 -4.08 -11.56 -6.69
C THR A 66 -5.18 -10.51 -6.89
N ASN A 67 -6.10 -10.38 -5.93
CA ASN A 67 -7.12 -9.34 -5.95
C ASN A 67 -6.52 -7.94 -5.80
N VAL A 68 -5.49 -7.78 -4.96
CA VAL A 68 -4.75 -6.51 -4.85
C VAL A 68 -4.18 -6.11 -6.20
N LEU A 69 -3.50 -7.05 -6.88
CA LEU A 69 -2.93 -6.79 -8.21
C LEU A 69 -4.01 -6.46 -9.25
N ASN A 70 -5.14 -7.17 -9.21
CA ASN A 70 -6.26 -6.89 -10.09
C ASN A 70 -6.86 -5.50 -9.85
N MET A 71 -7.02 -5.09 -8.58
CA MET A 71 -7.52 -3.76 -8.23
C MET A 71 -6.56 -2.66 -8.69
N LEU A 72 -5.24 -2.83 -8.54
CA LEU A 72 -4.24 -1.89 -9.06
C LEU A 72 -4.31 -1.80 -10.60
N ASN A 73 -4.45 -2.93 -11.28
CA ASN A 73 -4.62 -2.97 -12.73
C ASN A 73 -5.91 -2.27 -13.18
N LEU A 74 -7.03 -2.53 -12.53
CA LEU A 74 -8.30 -1.85 -12.81
C LEU A 74 -8.22 -0.34 -12.53
N ALA A 75 -7.45 0.05 -11.53
CA ALA A 75 -7.19 1.46 -11.24
C ALA A 75 -6.23 2.14 -12.22
N GLN A 76 -5.65 1.38 -13.17
CA GLN A 76 -4.63 1.87 -14.11
C GLN A 76 -3.37 2.40 -13.38
N ILE A 77 -3.03 1.79 -12.26
CA ILE A 77 -1.82 2.07 -11.48
C ILE A 77 -0.74 1.05 -11.89
N PRO A 78 0.50 1.47 -12.17
CA PRO A 78 1.59 0.54 -12.44
C PRO A 78 1.75 -0.48 -11.31
N LEU A 79 1.81 -1.78 -11.65
CA LEU A 79 1.80 -2.83 -10.65
C LEU A 79 3.03 -2.78 -9.75
N LYS A 80 4.22 -2.78 -10.35
CA LYS A 80 5.46 -2.80 -9.57
C LYS A 80 5.71 -1.47 -8.87
N SER A 81 6.17 -1.54 -7.62
CA SER A 81 6.59 -0.36 -6.87
C SER A 81 7.72 0.40 -7.56
N SER A 82 8.64 -0.33 -8.23
CA SER A 82 9.73 0.27 -9.01
C SER A 82 9.28 1.13 -10.19
N ASP A 83 8.09 0.85 -10.74
CA ASP A 83 7.55 1.58 -11.88
C ASP A 83 6.76 2.84 -11.46
N ARG A 84 6.57 3.04 -10.16
CA ARG A 84 5.91 4.21 -9.57
C ARG A 84 6.95 5.14 -8.96
N GLU A 85 7.43 6.11 -9.73
CA GLU A 85 8.48 7.03 -9.30
C GLU A 85 7.97 8.14 -8.37
N ASN A 86 6.70 8.52 -8.53
CA ASN A 86 6.08 9.58 -7.73
C ASN A 86 5.79 9.12 -6.30
N LEU A 87 5.76 10.07 -5.36
CA LEU A 87 5.40 9.82 -3.97
C LEU A 87 3.97 9.27 -3.84
N THR A 88 3.04 9.78 -4.63
CA THR A 88 1.62 9.38 -4.60
C THR A 88 1.16 8.81 -5.95
N PRO A 89 0.25 7.85 -5.98
CA PRO A 89 -0.31 7.16 -4.82
C PRO A 89 0.71 6.23 -4.14
N LEU A 90 0.78 6.31 -2.82
CA LEU A 90 1.55 5.39 -2.01
C LEU A 90 0.73 4.10 -1.81
N ILE A 91 1.27 2.97 -2.18
CA ILE A 91 0.59 1.68 -2.04
C ILE A 91 1.07 0.95 -0.79
N CYS A 92 0.16 0.66 0.11
CA CYS A 92 0.47 -0.01 1.37
C CYS A 92 -0.46 -1.20 1.66
N VAL A 93 0.05 -2.14 2.42
CA VAL A 93 -0.68 -3.31 2.88
C VAL A 93 -0.53 -3.48 4.38
N GLY A 94 -1.54 -4.08 5.00
CA GLY A 94 -1.54 -4.45 6.40
C GLY A 94 -2.50 -5.61 6.66
N GLY A 95 -2.73 -5.96 7.91
CA GLY A 95 -3.64 -7.06 8.29
C GLY A 95 -2.91 -8.36 8.61
N PRO A 96 -3.64 -9.45 8.96
CA PRO A 96 -3.04 -10.68 9.48
C PRO A 96 -1.98 -11.32 8.58
N CYS A 97 -2.18 -11.29 7.25
CA CYS A 97 -1.21 -11.88 6.32
C CYS A 97 -0.02 -10.97 6.01
N ALA A 98 -0.01 -9.73 6.50
CA ALA A 98 1.15 -8.85 6.39
C ALA A 98 2.37 -9.36 7.18
N CYS A 99 2.19 -10.34 8.08
CA CYS A 99 3.30 -11.03 8.74
C CYS A 99 4.17 -11.85 7.78
N ASN A 100 3.66 -12.20 6.60
CA ASN A 100 4.42 -12.81 5.51
C ASN A 100 4.16 -12.03 4.21
N PRO A 101 4.75 -10.83 4.04
CA PRO A 101 4.44 -9.96 2.92
C PRO A 101 5.21 -10.31 1.65
N GLU A 102 6.24 -11.17 1.72
CA GLU A 102 7.20 -11.41 0.65
C GLU A 102 6.56 -11.70 -0.73
N PRO A 103 5.46 -12.46 -0.84
CA PRO A 103 4.83 -12.71 -2.15
C PRO A 103 4.28 -11.45 -2.83
N ILE A 104 4.09 -10.33 -2.11
CA ILE A 104 3.51 -9.08 -2.66
C ILE A 104 4.48 -7.90 -2.57
N THR A 105 5.68 -8.06 -2.05
CA THR A 105 6.62 -6.97 -1.79
C THR A 105 7.04 -6.19 -3.03
N ASP A 106 7.13 -6.81 -4.19
CA ASP A 106 7.43 -6.13 -5.46
C ASP A 106 6.39 -5.08 -5.85
N PHE A 107 5.18 -5.21 -5.33
CA PHE A 107 4.00 -4.44 -5.76
C PHE A 107 3.56 -3.36 -4.76
N VAL A 108 4.14 -3.33 -3.56
CA VAL A 108 3.78 -2.40 -2.50
C VAL A 108 4.96 -1.55 -2.07
N ASP A 109 4.68 -0.39 -1.52
CA ASP A 109 5.71 0.57 -1.14
C ASP A 109 6.08 0.42 0.34
N ILE A 110 5.10 0.17 1.19
CA ILE A 110 5.27 -0.09 2.63
C ILE A 110 4.30 -1.16 3.11
N VAL A 111 4.70 -1.86 4.18
CA VAL A 111 3.88 -2.87 4.87
C VAL A 111 3.72 -2.46 6.33
N PHE A 112 2.49 -2.49 6.83
CA PHE A 112 2.16 -2.28 8.24
C PHE A 112 2.20 -3.63 8.95
N LEU A 113 3.11 -3.76 9.92
CA LEU A 113 3.29 -4.95 10.75
C LEU A 113 2.75 -4.67 12.16
N GLY A 114 1.70 -5.35 12.56
CA GLY A 114 1.04 -5.17 13.85
C GLY A 114 -0.20 -4.29 13.79
N ASP A 115 -0.52 -3.65 14.91
CA ASP A 115 -1.69 -2.79 15.03
C ASP A 115 -1.51 -1.48 14.26
N GLY A 116 -2.52 -1.14 13.46
CA GLY A 116 -2.42 -0.04 12.49
C GLY A 116 -2.83 1.33 13.03
N GLU A 117 -3.45 1.42 14.21
CA GLU A 117 -4.13 2.63 14.67
C GLU A 117 -3.17 3.81 14.86
N GLU A 118 -2.07 3.61 15.59
CA GLU A 118 -1.08 4.67 15.80
C GLU A 118 -0.18 4.85 14.58
N THR A 119 0.26 3.73 14.00
CA THR A 119 1.18 3.72 12.86
C THR A 119 0.58 4.39 11.64
N THR A 120 -0.73 4.22 11.37
CA THR A 120 -1.42 4.89 10.27
C THR A 120 -1.35 6.41 10.41
N ASN A 121 -1.61 6.95 11.60
CA ASN A 121 -1.50 8.39 11.84
C ASN A 121 -0.08 8.91 11.59
N GLN A 122 0.96 8.20 12.07
CA GLN A 122 2.35 8.58 11.88
C GLN A 122 2.73 8.59 10.38
N VAL A 123 2.26 7.60 9.61
CA VAL A 123 2.50 7.52 8.16
C VAL A 123 1.78 8.66 7.44
N ILE A 124 0.54 8.98 7.80
CA ILE A 124 -0.22 10.09 7.21
C ILE A 124 0.48 11.42 7.50
N ASP A 125 0.89 11.66 8.76
CA ASP A 125 1.61 12.88 9.13
C ASP A 125 2.91 13.03 8.32
N LEU A 126 3.67 11.94 8.17
CA LEU A 126 4.89 11.93 7.37
C LEU A 126 4.59 12.20 5.89
N LEU A 127 3.53 11.59 5.33
CA LEU A 127 3.14 11.79 3.93
C LEU A 127 2.75 13.23 3.67
N ILE A 128 1.96 13.85 4.55
CA ILE A 128 1.56 15.26 4.47
C ILE A 128 2.80 16.16 4.53
N ASP A 129 3.71 15.90 5.47
CA ASP A 129 4.95 16.68 5.60
C ASP A 129 5.83 16.58 4.34
N CYS A 130 6.00 15.36 3.82
CA CYS A 130 6.77 15.13 2.59
C CYS A 130 6.13 15.82 1.37
N LYS A 131 4.80 15.75 1.22
CA LYS A 131 4.08 16.48 0.16
C LYS A 131 4.28 17.98 0.26
N LYS A 132 4.11 18.56 1.45
CA LYS A 132 4.32 20.00 1.67
C LYS A 132 5.74 20.46 1.34
N LYS A 133 6.73 19.59 1.57
CA LYS A 133 8.14 19.87 1.30
C LYS A 133 8.60 19.50 -0.12
N GLY A 134 7.74 18.89 -0.92
CA GLY A 134 8.07 18.43 -2.27
C GLY A 134 9.13 17.32 -2.29
N LEU A 135 9.14 16.45 -1.25
CA LEU A 135 10.11 15.37 -1.15
C LEU A 135 9.73 14.20 -2.08
N SER A 136 10.76 13.51 -2.54
CA SER A 136 10.61 12.31 -3.37
C SER A 136 10.08 11.10 -2.58
N LYS A 137 9.58 10.11 -3.28
CA LYS A 137 9.19 8.81 -2.70
C LYS A 137 10.34 8.18 -1.90
N LYS A 138 11.57 8.23 -2.43
CA LYS A 138 12.75 7.69 -1.73
C LYS A 138 13.01 8.40 -0.39
N GLU A 139 12.88 9.73 -0.35
CA GLU A 139 13.04 10.48 0.89
C GLU A 139 11.94 10.18 1.91
N PHE A 140 10.70 9.97 1.45
CA PHE A 140 9.62 9.48 2.29
C PHE A 140 9.96 8.10 2.88
N LEU A 141 10.34 7.13 2.05
CA LEU A 141 10.66 5.77 2.47
C LEU A 141 11.84 5.74 3.46
N LEU A 142 12.87 6.59 3.26
CA LEU A 142 14.00 6.72 4.19
C LEU A 142 13.59 7.20 5.58
N LYS A 143 12.49 7.94 5.69
CA LYS A 143 11.93 8.36 6.99
C LYS A 143 10.93 7.31 7.52
N ALA A 144 10.13 6.72 6.65
CA ALA A 144 9.11 5.74 7.03
C ALA A 144 9.71 4.47 7.66
N LYS A 145 10.91 4.03 7.24
CA LYS A 145 11.59 2.86 7.81
C LYS A 145 11.89 2.99 9.32
N ASP A 146 11.93 4.21 9.84
CA ASP A 146 12.21 4.49 11.26
C ASP A 146 10.91 4.50 12.11
N ILE A 147 9.73 4.38 11.48
CA ILE A 147 8.46 4.23 12.18
C ILE A 147 8.31 2.76 12.60
N THR A 148 8.13 2.53 13.91
CA THR A 148 7.92 1.18 14.43
C THR A 148 6.71 0.51 13.79
N GLY A 149 6.88 -0.71 13.27
CA GLY A 149 5.83 -1.47 12.59
C GLY A 149 5.72 -1.17 11.10
N ILE A 150 6.62 -0.35 10.53
CA ILE A 150 6.71 -0.17 9.07
C ILE A 150 7.86 -0.98 8.50
N TYR A 151 7.55 -1.83 7.53
CA TYR A 151 8.51 -2.53 6.69
C TYR A 151 8.51 -1.90 5.30
N VAL A 152 9.70 -1.54 4.81
CA VAL A 152 9.92 -0.96 3.48
C VAL A 152 10.59 -2.00 2.59
N PRO A 153 9.85 -2.75 1.76
CA PRO A 153 10.40 -3.89 1.02
C PRO A 153 11.61 -3.55 0.15
N SER A 154 11.58 -2.41 -0.53
CA SER A 154 12.66 -1.96 -1.41
C SER A 154 13.98 -1.65 -0.69
N PHE A 155 14.02 -1.74 0.65
CA PHE A 155 15.22 -1.55 1.45
C PHE A 155 15.83 -2.86 1.92
N TYR A 156 15.47 -3.96 1.28
CA TYR A 156 16.07 -5.27 1.52
C TYR A 156 16.44 -5.93 0.20
N GLU A 157 17.58 -6.53 0.17
CA GLU A 157 18.09 -7.34 -0.93
C GLU A 157 18.10 -8.81 -0.52
N ASP A 158 17.36 -9.65 -1.23
CA ASP A 158 17.38 -11.08 -1.05
C ASP A 158 18.44 -11.74 -1.92
N SER A 159 19.03 -12.78 -1.41
CA SER A 159 19.94 -13.65 -2.17
C SER A 159 19.63 -15.12 -1.89
N TYR A 160 19.84 -15.98 -2.89
CA TYR A 160 19.49 -17.38 -2.82
C TYR A 160 20.71 -18.28 -3.00
N ASN A 161 20.66 -19.47 -2.42
CA ASN A 161 21.59 -20.56 -2.68
C ASN A 161 21.28 -21.22 -4.03
N GLU A 162 22.20 -22.04 -4.52
CA GLU A 162 22.03 -22.79 -5.78
C GLU A 162 20.81 -23.73 -5.77
N ASP A 163 20.38 -24.18 -4.61
CA ASP A 163 19.20 -25.04 -4.41
C ASP A 163 17.87 -24.26 -4.30
N GLY A 164 17.90 -22.92 -4.43
CA GLY A 164 16.75 -22.05 -4.34
C GLY A 164 16.30 -21.68 -2.92
N THR A 165 17.04 -22.09 -1.88
CA THR A 165 16.77 -21.66 -0.51
C THR A 165 17.29 -20.24 -0.27
N LEU A 166 16.58 -19.46 0.57
CA LEU A 166 17.02 -18.12 0.95
C LEU A 166 18.38 -18.20 1.65
N LYS A 167 19.37 -17.47 1.14
CA LYS A 167 20.70 -17.37 1.71
C LYS A 167 20.80 -16.21 2.68
N GLU A 168 20.35 -15.05 2.28
CA GLU A 168 20.44 -13.82 3.05
C GLU A 168 19.35 -12.84 2.64
N LEU A 169 18.82 -12.12 3.60
CA LEU A 169 18.03 -10.91 3.41
C LEU A 169 18.82 -9.74 3.98
N LYS A 170 19.43 -8.95 3.10
CA LYS A 170 20.37 -7.89 3.47
C LYS A 170 19.65 -6.55 3.59
N PRO A 171 19.64 -5.90 4.76
CA PRO A 171 19.07 -4.56 4.90
C PRO A 171 19.95 -3.51 4.21
N LEU A 172 19.31 -2.55 3.55
CA LEU A 172 19.90 -1.40 2.89
C LEU A 172 19.52 -0.11 3.64
N TYR A 173 20.28 0.95 3.43
CA TYR A 173 19.98 2.30 3.97
C TYR A 173 19.76 2.35 5.48
N GLY A 174 20.36 1.41 6.23
CA GLY A 174 20.17 1.31 7.68
C GLY A 174 18.73 0.92 8.08
N ALA A 175 18.04 0.14 7.25
CA ALA A 175 16.77 -0.49 7.64
C ALA A 175 17.01 -1.48 8.79
N PRO A 176 16.02 -1.65 9.71
CA PRO A 176 16.16 -2.51 10.88
C PRO A 176 16.28 -3.99 10.55
#